data_ac6d2370f4c2a7c953a6ec38c6745a4c
#
_entry.id   ac6d2370f4c2a7c953a6ec38c6745a4c
#
_cell.length_a   1.000
_cell.length_b   1.000
_cell.length_c   1.000
_cell.angle_alpha   90.00
_cell.angle_beta   90.00
_cell.angle_gamma   90.00
#
_symmetry.space_group_name_H-M   'P 1'
#
loop_
_entity.id
_entity.type
_entity.pdbx_description
1 polymer ?
#
loop_
_entity_poly.entity_id
_entity_poly.type
_entity_poly.pdbx_seq_one_letter_code
_entity_poly.pdbx_strand_id
1 'polypeptide(L)'
;FIIGKNYKTEEFKNINLKQKEIFRGDLLNHEAGLLVALMAKVAKADGKVGELEAEIIKHTFTDISTHFQNSQEVRENLKKLYDQEKDSFANLITICERLYSLTKTDYSKRLKYMEYLLNLSFIDGDFSKQEQEITEDIAQALKIEQKDYINLISNFENFYKNRANEKALSLEKAYEILESNPNDDDSTLKKNYRNLVKKYHPDIITGQGASQNIIDEATAKLQEINEAYEIIKKDRG
;
A
#
# COMPACT_ATOMS: atom_id res chain seq x y z
N PHE A 1 4.99 3.16 -3.84
CA PHE A 1 4.59 4.59 -3.85
C PHE A 1 3.22 4.86 -4.45
N ILE A 2 2.68 3.96 -5.28
CA ILE A 2 1.39 4.16 -5.96
C ILE A 2 0.23 3.49 -5.21
N ILE A 3 0.52 2.50 -4.36
CA ILE A 3 -0.48 1.69 -3.66
C ILE A 3 -1.26 2.51 -2.62
N GLY A 4 -0.58 3.30 -1.80
CA GLY A 4 -1.23 4.15 -0.79
C GLY A 4 -1.99 5.36 -1.34
N LYS A 5 -1.78 5.76 -2.61
CA LYS A 5 -2.48 6.92 -3.20
C LYS A 5 -3.86 6.60 -3.77
N ASN A 6 -4.14 5.34 -4.09
CA ASN A 6 -5.39 4.95 -4.77
C ASN A 6 -6.38 4.24 -3.85
N TYR A 7 -5.93 3.66 -2.76
CA TYR A 7 -6.82 3.28 -1.68
C TYR A 7 -7.02 4.51 -0.81
N LYS A 8 -8.24 5.04 -0.76
CA LYS A 8 -8.64 6.12 0.15
C LYS A 8 -8.79 5.56 1.57
N THR A 9 -7.70 5.09 2.16
CA THR A 9 -7.62 5.07 3.62
C THR A 9 -7.74 6.53 4.03
N GLU A 10 -8.70 6.86 4.85
CA GLU A 10 -8.66 8.13 5.53
C GLU A 10 -7.32 8.20 6.23
N GLU A 11 -6.47 9.09 5.77
CA GLU A 11 -5.14 9.30 6.32
C GLU A 11 -5.29 9.43 7.84
N PHE A 12 -4.33 8.91 8.58
CA PHE A 12 -4.30 8.98 10.04
C PHE A 12 -4.54 10.40 10.58
N LYS A 13 -4.27 11.42 9.76
CA LYS A 13 -4.58 12.83 9.98
C LYS A 13 -6.04 13.12 10.36
N ASN A 14 -6.97 12.25 9.96
CA ASN A 14 -8.39 12.40 10.25
C ASN A 14 -8.83 11.73 11.56
N ILE A 15 -7.91 11.04 12.25
CA ILE A 15 -8.18 10.48 13.58
C ILE A 15 -7.90 11.55 14.62
N ASN A 16 -8.94 12.07 15.25
CA ASN A 16 -8.81 13.10 16.27
C ASN A 16 -8.14 12.51 17.54
N LEU A 17 -6.85 12.80 17.70
CA LEU A 17 -6.07 12.48 18.90
C LEU A 17 -6.22 13.63 19.88
N LYS A 18 -6.81 13.37 21.03
CA LYS A 18 -7.23 14.40 22.01
C LYS A 18 -6.12 15.05 22.83
N GLN A 19 -4.89 14.57 22.71
CA GLN A 19 -3.78 15.00 23.56
C GLN A 19 -2.74 15.83 22.79
N LYS A 20 -2.31 16.97 23.37
CA LYS A 20 -1.30 17.85 22.74
C LYS A 20 0.14 17.38 22.95
N GLU A 21 0.41 16.66 24.03
CA GLU A 21 1.71 16.10 24.37
C GLU A 21 1.52 14.67 24.87
N ILE A 22 2.47 13.80 24.56
CA ILE A 22 2.49 12.43 25.05
C ILE A 22 3.94 12.04 25.41
N PHE A 23 4.12 11.43 26.56
CA PHE A 23 5.41 10.94 27.04
C PHE A 23 5.49 9.42 26.91
N ARG A 24 6.70 8.88 26.86
CA ARG A 24 6.95 7.45 26.64
C ARG A 24 6.15 6.53 27.58
N GLY A 25 6.02 6.90 28.86
CA GLY A 25 5.26 6.12 29.84
C GLY A 25 3.76 6.04 29.58
N ASP A 26 3.21 6.97 28.77
CA ASP A 26 1.79 7.08 28.51
C ASP A 26 1.36 6.44 27.19
N LEU A 27 2.30 6.00 26.35
CA LEU A 27 2.00 5.46 25.02
C LEU A 27 1.03 4.28 25.05
N LEU A 28 1.19 3.33 25.96
CA LEU A 28 0.28 2.18 26.13
C LEU A 28 -1.03 2.54 26.86
N ASN A 29 -1.24 3.80 27.22
CA ASN A 29 -2.49 4.36 27.72
C ASN A 29 -3.10 5.34 26.72
N HIS A 30 -2.49 5.50 25.54
CA HIS A 30 -2.94 6.41 24.48
C HIS A 30 -3.25 5.63 23.19
N GLU A 31 -4.31 6.03 22.47
CA GLU A 31 -4.76 5.36 21.23
C GLU A 31 -3.63 5.17 20.21
N ALA A 32 -2.76 6.20 20.04
CA ALA A 32 -1.64 6.15 19.10
C ALA A 32 -0.63 5.04 19.42
N GLY A 33 -0.26 4.90 20.69
CA GLY A 33 0.69 3.86 21.13
C GLY A 33 0.07 2.47 21.03
N LEU A 34 -1.20 2.33 21.44
CA LEU A 34 -1.90 1.04 21.34
C LEU A 34 -2.06 0.60 19.88
N LEU A 35 -2.34 1.53 18.96
CA LEU A 35 -2.39 1.21 17.53
C LEU A 35 -1.03 0.76 17.01
N VAL A 36 0.06 1.47 17.36
CA VAL A 36 1.41 1.09 16.93
C VAL A 36 1.82 -0.27 17.50
N ALA A 37 1.41 -0.59 18.73
CA ALA A 37 1.63 -1.92 19.32
C ALA A 37 0.87 -3.01 18.54
N LEU A 38 -0.38 -2.77 18.12
CA LEU A 38 -1.14 -3.69 17.26
C LEU A 38 -0.51 -3.82 15.85
N MET A 39 -0.07 -2.71 15.26
CA MET A 39 0.66 -2.73 13.98
C MET A 39 1.90 -3.62 14.05
N ALA A 40 2.67 -3.52 15.14
CA ALA A 40 3.87 -4.32 15.34
C ALA A 40 3.58 -5.82 15.33
N LYS A 41 2.47 -6.21 15.95
CA LYS A 41 2.03 -7.62 16.02
C LYS A 41 1.49 -8.12 14.68
N VAL A 42 0.69 -7.31 13.99
CA VAL A 42 0.14 -7.65 12.67
C VAL A 42 1.27 -7.80 11.66
N ALA A 43 2.15 -6.81 11.55
CA ALA A 43 3.29 -6.85 10.60
C ALA A 43 4.30 -7.97 10.89
N LYS A 44 4.25 -8.61 12.05
CA LYS A 44 5.16 -9.69 12.43
C LYS A 44 4.45 -11.05 12.53
N ALA A 45 3.15 -11.11 12.19
CA ALA A 45 2.33 -12.31 12.35
C ALA A 45 2.88 -13.52 11.57
N ASP A 46 3.36 -13.31 10.36
CA ASP A 46 3.98 -14.34 9.50
C ASP A 46 5.50 -14.52 9.74
N GLY A 47 6.08 -13.73 10.67
CA GLY A 47 7.50 -13.78 11.02
C GLY A 47 8.41 -12.86 10.21
N LYS A 48 7.91 -12.16 9.19
CA LYS A 48 8.69 -11.25 8.34
C LYS A 48 7.95 -9.93 8.18
N VAL A 49 8.72 -8.85 8.04
CA VAL A 49 8.19 -7.52 7.71
C VAL A 49 8.69 -7.17 6.31
N GLY A 50 7.77 -7.04 5.36
CA GLY A 50 8.08 -6.67 3.98
C GLY A 50 8.61 -5.23 3.86
N GLU A 51 9.24 -4.89 2.74
CA GLU A 51 9.74 -3.53 2.49
C GLU A 51 8.60 -2.51 2.46
N LEU A 52 7.47 -2.84 1.82
CA LEU A 52 6.30 -1.98 1.73
C LEU A 52 5.64 -1.76 3.09
N GLU A 53 5.51 -2.81 3.90
CA GLU A 53 5.02 -2.70 5.29
C GLU A 53 5.92 -1.78 6.13
N ALA A 54 7.25 -1.99 6.07
CA ALA A 54 8.22 -1.17 6.79
C ALA A 54 8.14 0.31 6.37
N GLU A 55 7.88 0.61 5.10
CA GLU A 55 7.68 1.97 4.61
C GLU A 55 6.40 2.59 5.18
N ILE A 56 5.28 1.88 5.13
CA ILE A 56 4.01 2.34 5.71
C ILE A 56 4.15 2.59 7.21
N ILE A 57 4.77 1.67 7.94
CA ILE A 57 5.01 1.81 9.38
C ILE A 57 5.80 3.09 9.68
N LYS A 58 6.87 3.37 8.94
CA LYS A 58 7.68 4.60 9.09
C LYS A 58 6.85 5.87 8.80
N HIS A 59 6.04 5.84 7.75
CA HIS A 59 5.15 6.95 7.43
C HIS A 59 4.11 7.17 8.52
N THR A 60 3.53 6.11 9.06
CA THR A 60 2.57 6.18 10.16
C THR A 60 3.18 6.81 11.41
N PHE A 61 4.41 6.47 11.79
CA PHE A 61 5.07 7.12 12.93
C PHE A 61 5.22 8.63 12.70
N THR A 62 5.55 9.03 11.48
CA THR A 62 5.64 10.44 11.12
C THR A 62 4.28 11.12 11.20
N ASP A 63 3.26 10.53 10.60
CA ASP A 63 1.90 11.10 10.58
C ASP A 63 1.32 11.22 11.98
N ILE A 64 1.43 10.18 12.80
CA ILE A 64 1.00 10.23 14.21
C ILE A 64 1.74 11.35 14.95
N SER A 65 3.06 11.42 14.80
CA SER A 65 3.88 12.37 15.57
C SER A 65 3.54 13.82 15.25
N THR A 66 3.06 14.14 14.03
CA THR A 66 2.68 15.52 13.66
C THR A 66 1.50 16.07 14.46
N HIS A 67 0.73 15.21 15.14
CA HIS A 67 -0.39 15.62 16.00
C HIS A 67 0.05 16.08 17.39
N PHE A 68 1.34 15.95 17.72
CA PHE A 68 1.88 16.28 19.04
C PHE A 68 2.91 17.41 18.97
N GLN A 69 2.99 18.22 20.02
CA GLN A 69 3.95 19.34 20.09
C GLN A 69 5.40 18.84 20.17
N ASN A 70 5.64 17.71 20.88
CA ASN A 70 6.94 17.03 20.99
C ASN A 70 7.13 15.95 19.90
N SER A 71 6.82 16.28 18.64
CA SER A 71 6.69 15.34 17.51
C SER A 71 7.92 14.43 17.33
N GLN A 72 9.13 14.95 17.43
CA GLN A 72 10.35 14.15 17.25
C GLN A 72 10.49 13.09 18.36
N GLU A 73 10.28 13.49 19.62
CA GLU A 73 10.33 12.58 20.75
C GLU A 73 9.24 11.50 20.63
N VAL A 74 8.01 11.91 20.26
CA VAL A 74 6.89 10.97 20.04
C VAL A 74 7.26 9.96 18.95
N ARG A 75 7.79 10.41 17.82
CA ARG A 75 8.19 9.53 16.71
C ARG A 75 9.23 8.50 17.15
N GLU A 76 10.25 8.91 17.90
CA GLU A 76 11.28 8.00 18.42
C GLU A 76 10.70 7.01 19.44
N ASN A 77 9.79 7.46 20.28
CA ASN A 77 9.14 6.61 21.28
C ASN A 77 8.18 5.60 20.63
N LEU A 78 7.44 5.97 19.57
CA LEU A 78 6.62 5.04 18.80
C LEU A 78 7.48 3.97 18.12
N LYS A 79 8.63 4.34 17.57
CA LYS A 79 9.58 3.37 17.00
C LYS A 79 10.08 2.38 18.06
N LYS A 80 10.48 2.87 19.24
CA LYS A 80 10.94 2.01 20.36
C LYS A 80 9.82 1.07 20.82
N LEU A 81 8.59 1.58 20.91
CA LEU A 81 7.42 0.77 21.26
C LEU A 81 7.18 -0.33 20.23
N TYR A 82 7.20 0.00 18.94
CA TYR A 82 7.08 -0.98 17.87
C TYR A 82 8.14 -2.08 18.00
N ASP A 83 9.40 -1.71 18.18
CA ASP A 83 10.51 -2.66 18.35
C ASP A 83 10.37 -3.54 19.59
N GLN A 84 9.73 -3.08 20.65
CA GLN A 84 9.44 -3.85 21.86
C GLN A 84 8.26 -4.82 21.68
N GLU A 85 7.26 -4.44 20.89
CA GLU A 85 6.00 -5.18 20.78
C GLU A 85 5.97 -6.20 19.62
N LYS A 86 6.82 -6.04 18.61
CA LYS A 86 6.81 -6.86 17.38
C LYS A 86 7.12 -8.35 17.60
N ASP A 87 7.85 -8.70 18.66
CA ASP A 87 8.28 -10.07 18.96
C ASP A 87 7.48 -10.72 20.11
N SER A 88 6.45 -10.04 20.62
CA SER A 88 5.61 -10.54 21.71
C SER A 88 4.12 -10.46 21.37
N PHE A 89 3.44 -11.60 21.42
CA PHE A 89 1.99 -11.69 21.21
C PHE A 89 1.20 -11.89 22.52
N ALA A 90 1.89 -12.14 23.66
CA ALA A 90 1.27 -12.49 24.92
C ALA A 90 0.31 -11.43 25.48
N ASN A 91 0.54 -10.15 25.14
CA ASN A 91 -0.27 -9.03 25.61
C ASN A 91 -1.28 -8.50 24.55
N LEU A 92 -1.49 -9.21 23.42
CA LEU A 92 -2.37 -8.78 22.34
C LEU A 92 -3.76 -8.39 22.85
N ILE A 93 -4.42 -9.29 23.56
CA ILE A 93 -5.78 -9.06 24.09
C ILE A 93 -5.81 -7.89 25.07
N THR A 94 -4.82 -7.76 25.93
CA THR A 94 -4.72 -6.63 26.87
C THR A 94 -4.62 -5.27 26.15
N ILE A 95 -3.84 -5.22 25.06
CA ILE A 95 -3.72 -4.02 24.22
C ILE A 95 -5.05 -3.69 23.55
N CYS A 96 -5.73 -4.69 22.99
CA CYS A 96 -7.05 -4.53 22.39
C CYS A 96 -8.10 -4.05 23.40
N GLU A 97 -8.15 -4.63 24.60
CA GLU A 97 -9.08 -4.22 25.66
C GLU A 97 -8.85 -2.75 26.08
N ARG A 98 -7.60 -2.33 26.19
CA ARG A 98 -7.26 -0.91 26.47
C ARG A 98 -7.73 0.00 25.34
N LEU A 99 -7.46 -0.36 24.09
CA LEU A 99 -7.91 0.41 22.93
C LEU A 99 -9.43 0.46 22.86
N TYR A 100 -10.10 -0.67 23.09
CA TYR A 100 -11.55 -0.72 23.20
C TYR A 100 -12.09 0.23 24.29
N SER A 101 -11.48 0.23 25.47
CA SER A 101 -11.90 1.09 26.59
C SER A 101 -11.83 2.56 26.23
N LEU A 102 -10.81 2.99 25.47
CA LEU A 102 -10.64 4.36 25.00
C LEU A 102 -11.62 4.74 23.88
N THR A 103 -12.06 3.75 23.09
CA THR A 103 -12.90 3.94 21.91
C THR A 103 -14.31 3.36 22.06
N LYS A 104 -14.71 3.00 23.29
CA LYS A 104 -15.98 2.29 23.58
C LYS A 104 -17.22 2.96 22.97
N THR A 105 -17.27 4.29 22.96
CA THR A 105 -18.40 5.07 22.43
C THR A 105 -18.25 5.43 20.95
N ASP A 106 -17.14 5.05 20.30
CA ASP A 106 -16.84 5.41 18.92
C ASP A 106 -16.56 4.16 18.08
N TYR A 107 -17.62 3.53 17.60
CA TYR A 107 -17.55 2.35 16.76
C TYR A 107 -16.85 2.63 15.43
N SER A 108 -17.12 3.78 14.82
CA SER A 108 -16.51 4.18 13.55
C SER A 108 -14.99 4.29 13.66
N LYS A 109 -14.50 4.78 14.80
CA LYS A 109 -13.07 4.87 15.06
C LYS A 109 -12.40 3.47 15.16
N ARG A 110 -13.08 2.51 15.81
CA ARG A 110 -12.59 1.12 15.85
C ARG A 110 -12.53 0.50 14.46
N LEU A 111 -13.55 0.75 13.62
CA LEU A 111 -13.52 0.31 12.21
C LEU A 111 -12.34 0.91 11.44
N LYS A 112 -12.05 2.20 11.63
CA LYS A 112 -10.87 2.84 10.98
C LYS A 112 -9.54 2.22 11.44
N TYR A 113 -9.41 1.89 12.71
CA TYR A 113 -8.22 1.19 13.18
C TYR A 113 -8.10 -0.21 12.56
N MET A 114 -9.22 -0.93 12.48
CA MET A 114 -9.23 -2.25 11.84
C MET A 114 -8.90 -2.17 10.35
N GLU A 115 -9.51 -1.22 9.64
CA GLU A 115 -9.22 -0.93 8.24
C GLU A 115 -7.73 -0.65 8.02
N TYR A 116 -7.13 0.14 8.92
CA TYR A 116 -5.72 0.46 8.87
C TYR A 116 -4.83 -0.78 9.07
N LEU A 117 -5.15 -1.64 10.04
CA LEU A 117 -4.40 -2.88 10.29
C LEU A 117 -4.54 -3.86 9.11
N LEU A 118 -5.73 -4.00 8.53
CA LEU A 118 -5.94 -4.81 7.33
C LEU A 118 -5.20 -4.24 6.11
N ASN A 119 -5.16 -2.91 5.94
CA ASN A 119 -4.36 -2.31 4.86
C ASN A 119 -2.88 -2.65 5.00
N LEU A 120 -2.35 -2.71 6.22
CA LEU A 120 -0.98 -3.14 6.48
C LEU A 120 -0.76 -4.60 6.04
N SER A 121 -1.68 -5.50 6.41
CA SER A 121 -1.62 -6.92 6.03
C SER A 121 -1.77 -7.19 4.54
N PHE A 122 -2.54 -6.36 3.82
CA PHE A 122 -2.76 -6.56 2.38
C PHE A 122 -1.76 -5.84 1.47
N ILE A 123 -0.81 -5.08 2.02
CA ILE A 123 -0.02 -4.11 1.23
C ILE A 123 0.87 -4.75 0.16
N ASP A 124 1.37 -5.93 0.39
CA ASP A 124 2.18 -6.71 -0.56
C ASP A 124 1.32 -7.62 -1.47
N GLY A 125 0.00 -7.65 -1.24
CA GLY A 125 -0.97 -8.39 -2.05
C GLY A 125 -1.21 -9.82 -1.59
N ASP A 126 -0.53 -10.27 -0.52
CA ASP A 126 -0.72 -11.59 0.09
C ASP A 126 -1.22 -11.42 1.52
N PHE A 127 -2.38 -11.99 1.83
CA PHE A 127 -2.98 -11.97 3.17
C PHE A 127 -2.81 -13.36 3.79
N SER A 128 -1.76 -13.52 4.55
CA SER A 128 -1.37 -14.80 5.13
C SER A 128 -2.41 -15.31 6.15
N LYS A 129 -2.41 -16.63 6.38
CA LYS A 129 -3.28 -17.22 7.39
C LYS A 129 -3.00 -16.67 8.79
N GLN A 130 -1.75 -16.41 9.13
CA GLN A 130 -1.35 -15.86 10.41
C GLN A 130 -1.84 -14.43 10.61
N GLU A 131 -1.80 -13.61 9.56
CA GLU A 131 -2.37 -12.25 9.58
C GLU A 131 -3.89 -12.29 9.70
N GLN A 132 -4.55 -13.22 9.03
CA GLN A 132 -5.98 -13.41 9.16
C GLN A 132 -6.35 -13.78 10.61
N GLU A 133 -5.67 -14.74 11.21
CA GLU A 133 -5.92 -15.18 12.60
C GLU A 133 -5.73 -14.00 13.59
N ILE A 134 -4.62 -13.27 13.51
CA ILE A 134 -4.38 -12.15 14.43
C ILE A 134 -5.35 -10.99 14.22
N THR A 135 -5.70 -10.66 12.99
CA THR A 135 -6.66 -9.57 12.71
C THR A 135 -8.09 -9.95 13.12
N GLU A 136 -8.47 -11.22 13.04
CA GLU A 136 -9.74 -11.70 13.56
C GLU A 136 -9.80 -11.61 15.10
N ASP A 137 -8.74 -12.02 15.81
CA ASP A 137 -8.64 -11.87 17.27
C ASP A 137 -8.75 -10.38 17.68
N ILE A 138 -8.08 -9.49 16.97
CA ILE A 138 -8.15 -8.04 17.19
C ILE A 138 -9.59 -7.54 16.97
N ALA A 139 -10.24 -7.94 15.88
CA ALA A 139 -11.61 -7.52 15.57
C ALA A 139 -12.59 -7.96 16.67
N GLN A 140 -12.48 -9.20 17.15
CA GLN A 140 -13.30 -9.71 18.25
C GLN A 140 -13.06 -8.94 19.55
N ALA A 141 -11.80 -8.69 19.91
CA ALA A 141 -11.44 -7.96 21.13
C ALA A 141 -11.88 -6.50 21.10
N LEU A 142 -11.84 -5.85 19.93
CA LEU A 142 -12.34 -4.49 19.69
C LEU A 142 -13.87 -4.43 19.55
N LYS A 143 -14.58 -5.55 19.66
CA LYS A 143 -16.04 -5.66 19.47
C LYS A 143 -16.51 -5.10 18.12
N ILE A 144 -15.78 -5.45 17.06
CA ILE A 144 -16.19 -5.20 15.69
C ILE A 144 -17.18 -6.30 15.28
N GLU A 145 -18.28 -5.90 14.63
CA GLU A 145 -19.26 -6.86 14.15
C GLU A 145 -18.66 -7.74 13.05
N GLN A 146 -18.92 -9.03 13.10
CA GLN A 146 -18.37 -10.01 12.14
C GLN A 146 -18.66 -9.62 10.68
N LYS A 147 -19.86 -9.09 10.41
CA LYS A 147 -20.22 -8.65 9.06
C LYS A 147 -19.33 -7.50 8.57
N ASP A 148 -18.98 -6.55 9.45
CA ASP A 148 -18.17 -5.39 9.09
C ASP A 148 -16.71 -5.81 8.87
N TYR A 149 -16.19 -6.73 9.69
CA TYR A 149 -14.87 -7.33 9.49
C TYR A 149 -14.78 -8.06 8.14
N ILE A 150 -15.77 -8.94 7.81
CA ILE A 150 -15.83 -9.64 6.53
C ILE A 150 -15.95 -8.66 5.36
N ASN A 151 -16.74 -7.61 5.50
CA ASN A 151 -16.87 -6.58 4.47
C ASN A 151 -15.55 -5.85 4.21
N LEU A 152 -14.81 -5.52 5.27
CA LEU A 152 -13.48 -4.91 5.13
C LEU A 152 -12.54 -5.82 4.37
N ILE A 153 -12.41 -7.09 4.75
CA ILE A 153 -11.58 -8.09 4.03
C ILE A 153 -11.99 -8.16 2.57
N SER A 154 -13.29 -8.35 2.29
CA SER A 154 -13.79 -8.47 0.90
C SER A 154 -13.49 -7.22 0.07
N ASN A 155 -13.53 -6.03 0.67
CA ASN A 155 -13.17 -4.80 -0.01
C ASN A 155 -11.69 -4.76 -0.38
N PHE A 156 -10.79 -5.19 0.52
CA PHE A 156 -9.35 -5.28 0.24
C PHE A 156 -9.05 -6.34 -0.81
N GLU A 157 -9.60 -7.55 -0.70
CA GLU A 157 -9.43 -8.62 -1.68
C GLU A 157 -9.87 -8.16 -3.08
N ASN A 158 -11.05 -7.55 -3.20
CA ASN A 158 -11.57 -7.04 -4.47
C ASN A 158 -10.67 -5.92 -5.04
N PHE A 159 -10.21 -5.00 -4.18
CA PHE A 159 -9.30 -3.93 -4.58
C PHE A 159 -7.99 -4.48 -5.17
N TYR A 160 -7.33 -5.40 -4.47
CA TYR A 160 -6.06 -5.97 -4.93
C TYR A 160 -6.25 -6.89 -6.14
N LYS A 161 -7.36 -7.66 -6.21
CA LYS A 161 -7.71 -8.47 -7.36
C LYS A 161 -7.96 -7.62 -8.62
N ASN A 162 -8.74 -6.56 -8.50
CA ASN A 162 -8.99 -5.65 -9.63
C ASN A 162 -7.69 -5.01 -10.10
N ARG A 163 -6.83 -4.62 -9.19
CA ARG A 163 -5.54 -4.03 -9.50
C ARG A 163 -4.58 -5.00 -10.18
N ALA A 164 -4.56 -6.27 -9.74
CA ALA A 164 -3.80 -7.32 -10.41
C ALA A 164 -4.32 -7.54 -11.84
N ASN A 165 -5.64 -7.53 -12.04
CA ASN A 165 -6.27 -7.63 -13.35
C ASN A 165 -5.94 -6.41 -14.24
N GLU A 166 -6.00 -5.19 -13.70
CA GLU A 166 -5.61 -3.96 -14.41
C GLU A 166 -4.13 -4.00 -14.83
N LYS A 167 -3.25 -4.48 -13.95
CA LYS A 167 -1.83 -4.66 -14.25
C LYS A 167 -1.63 -5.69 -15.36
N ALA A 168 -2.33 -6.82 -15.29
CA ALA A 168 -2.26 -7.88 -16.30
C ALA A 168 -2.74 -7.40 -17.67
N LEU A 169 -3.87 -6.69 -17.73
CA LEU A 169 -4.40 -6.08 -18.96
C LEU A 169 -3.45 -5.02 -19.53
N SER A 170 -2.84 -4.19 -18.68
CA SER A 170 -1.86 -3.20 -19.10
C SER A 170 -0.60 -3.85 -19.67
N LEU A 171 -0.15 -4.96 -19.09
CA LEU A 171 1.02 -5.71 -19.55
C LEU A 171 0.73 -6.43 -20.87
N GLU A 172 -0.42 -7.09 -21.01
CA GLU A 172 -0.86 -7.72 -22.26
C GLU A 172 -0.94 -6.68 -23.40
N LYS A 173 -1.58 -5.55 -23.16
CA LYS A 173 -1.65 -4.44 -24.09
C LYS A 173 -0.27 -3.88 -24.46
N ALA A 174 0.66 -3.84 -23.50
CA ALA A 174 2.03 -3.41 -23.76
C ALA A 174 2.77 -4.36 -24.71
N TYR A 175 2.58 -5.68 -24.54
CA TYR A 175 3.12 -6.67 -25.49
C TYR A 175 2.50 -6.52 -26.88
N GLU A 176 1.19 -6.30 -26.99
CA GLU A 176 0.51 -6.03 -28.27
C GLU A 176 1.07 -4.79 -28.96
N ILE A 177 1.24 -3.68 -28.22
CA ILE A 177 1.80 -2.43 -28.77
C ILE A 177 3.22 -2.64 -29.31
N LEU A 178 4.04 -3.47 -28.65
CA LEU A 178 5.38 -3.78 -29.09
C LEU A 178 5.46 -4.91 -30.13
N GLU A 179 4.34 -5.40 -30.63
CA GLU A 179 4.28 -6.54 -31.57
C GLU A 179 5.12 -7.73 -31.05
N SER A 180 5.00 -8.02 -29.73
CA SER A 180 5.82 -8.98 -28.98
C SER A 180 4.96 -9.93 -28.17
N ASN A 181 5.54 -11.03 -27.70
CA ASN A 181 4.92 -12.00 -26.80
C ASN A 181 5.62 -12.04 -25.43
N PRO A 182 4.89 -12.43 -24.36
CA PRO A 182 5.51 -12.60 -23.04
C PRO A 182 6.70 -13.56 -22.99
N ASN A 183 6.73 -14.54 -23.91
CA ASN A 183 7.79 -15.56 -24.00
C ASN A 183 8.99 -15.14 -24.88
N ASP A 184 8.92 -13.99 -25.55
CA ASP A 184 10.04 -13.48 -26.32
C ASP A 184 11.21 -13.14 -25.40
N ASP A 185 12.42 -13.36 -25.86
CA ASP A 185 13.62 -12.94 -25.13
C ASP A 185 13.82 -11.40 -25.20
N ASP A 186 14.64 -10.86 -24.31
CA ASP A 186 14.89 -9.43 -24.22
C ASP A 186 15.53 -8.86 -25.50
N SER A 187 16.23 -9.67 -26.25
CA SER A 187 16.84 -9.26 -27.50
C SER A 187 15.80 -9.05 -28.59
N THR A 188 14.81 -9.93 -28.66
CA THR A 188 13.65 -9.84 -29.55
C THR A 188 12.77 -8.65 -29.20
N LEU A 189 12.45 -8.48 -27.92
CA LEU A 189 11.72 -7.33 -27.41
C LEU A 189 12.39 -6.00 -27.78
N LYS A 190 13.70 -5.92 -27.53
CA LYS A 190 14.52 -4.76 -27.88
C LYS A 190 14.55 -4.47 -29.37
N LYS A 191 14.58 -5.52 -30.19
CA LYS A 191 14.56 -5.42 -31.64
C LYS A 191 13.22 -4.86 -32.13
N ASN A 192 12.13 -5.39 -31.64
CA ASN A 192 10.77 -4.94 -31.98
C ASN A 192 10.57 -3.48 -31.58
N TYR A 193 10.93 -3.13 -30.34
CA TYR A 193 10.90 -1.75 -29.87
C TYR A 193 11.66 -0.80 -30.80
N ARG A 194 12.93 -1.11 -31.15
CA ARG A 194 13.75 -0.28 -32.04
C ARG A 194 13.15 -0.12 -33.42
N ASN A 195 12.53 -1.18 -33.95
CA ASN A 195 11.87 -1.15 -35.27
C ASN A 195 10.68 -0.20 -35.25
N LEU A 196 9.85 -0.29 -34.19
CA LEU A 196 8.68 0.58 -34.02
C LEU A 196 9.08 2.03 -33.78
N VAL A 197 10.08 2.30 -32.93
CA VAL A 197 10.65 3.64 -32.75
C VAL A 197 11.11 4.23 -34.07
N LYS A 198 11.87 3.46 -34.88
CA LYS A 198 12.30 3.91 -36.20
C LYS A 198 11.15 4.17 -37.15
N LYS A 199 10.11 3.35 -37.12
CA LYS A 199 8.91 3.48 -37.97
C LYS A 199 8.10 4.74 -37.66
N TYR A 200 7.97 5.09 -36.37
CA TYR A 200 7.12 6.19 -35.90
C TYR A 200 7.92 7.43 -35.43
N HIS A 201 9.24 7.50 -35.73
CA HIS A 201 10.04 8.65 -35.36
C HIS A 201 9.62 9.90 -36.12
N PRO A 202 9.30 11.03 -35.44
CA PRO A 202 8.85 12.26 -36.10
C PRO A 202 9.78 12.75 -37.21
N ASP A 203 11.10 12.71 -36.98
CA ASP A 203 12.08 13.17 -38.00
C ASP A 203 12.05 12.31 -39.25
N ILE A 204 11.81 11.01 -39.14
CA ILE A 204 11.71 10.12 -40.30
C ILE A 204 10.41 10.38 -41.04
N ILE A 205 9.30 10.56 -40.37
CA ILE A 205 7.99 10.85 -40.91
C ILE A 205 8.00 12.23 -41.59
N THR A 206 8.61 13.22 -40.97
CA THR A 206 8.80 14.57 -41.56
C THR A 206 9.67 14.52 -42.82
N GLY A 207 10.78 13.77 -42.78
CA GLY A 207 11.67 13.58 -43.93
C GLY A 207 11.01 12.91 -45.14
N GLN A 208 9.90 12.21 -44.95
CA GLN A 208 9.06 11.58 -45.99
C GLN A 208 8.00 12.55 -46.58
N GLY A 209 7.96 13.81 -46.12
CA GLY A 209 7.02 14.81 -46.60
C GLY A 209 5.58 14.65 -46.05
N ALA A 210 5.42 14.01 -44.90
CA ALA A 210 4.12 13.83 -44.27
C ALA A 210 3.49 15.16 -43.81
N SER A 211 2.16 15.22 -43.79
CA SER A 211 1.41 16.35 -43.23
C SER A 211 1.54 16.41 -41.71
N GLN A 212 1.27 17.59 -41.14
CA GLN A 212 1.35 17.79 -39.67
C GLN A 212 0.50 16.80 -38.89
N ASN A 213 -0.71 16.49 -39.36
CA ASN A 213 -1.58 15.51 -38.68
C ASN A 213 -0.94 14.10 -38.60
N ILE A 214 -0.24 13.68 -39.67
CA ILE A 214 0.47 12.37 -39.67
C ILE A 214 1.67 12.40 -38.73
N ILE A 215 2.35 13.54 -38.60
CA ILE A 215 3.46 13.73 -37.66
C ILE A 215 2.95 13.68 -36.21
N ASP A 216 1.80 14.30 -35.92
CA ASP A 216 1.18 14.31 -34.60
C ASP A 216 0.71 12.89 -34.21
N GLU A 217 0.07 12.15 -35.13
CA GLU A 217 -0.31 10.76 -34.93
C GLU A 217 0.91 9.85 -34.67
N ALA A 218 1.98 10.02 -35.45
CA ALA A 218 3.21 9.26 -35.26
C ALA A 218 3.88 9.58 -33.91
N THR A 219 3.84 10.84 -33.48
CA THR A 219 4.35 11.26 -32.16
C THR A 219 3.57 10.62 -31.02
N ALA A 220 2.22 10.63 -31.11
CA ALA A 220 1.39 9.96 -30.12
C ALA A 220 1.66 8.45 -30.06
N LYS A 221 1.81 7.82 -31.25
CA LYS A 221 2.13 6.39 -31.32
C LYS A 221 3.50 6.05 -30.74
N LEU A 222 4.49 6.91 -30.95
CA LEU A 222 5.81 6.76 -30.37
C LEU A 222 5.79 6.86 -28.83
N GLN A 223 4.95 7.72 -28.26
CA GLN A 223 4.74 7.79 -26.82
C GLN A 223 4.18 6.48 -26.27
N GLU A 224 3.12 5.94 -26.90
CA GLU A 224 2.55 4.63 -26.52
C GLU A 224 3.59 3.50 -26.56
N ILE A 225 4.44 3.47 -27.61
CA ILE A 225 5.52 2.47 -27.77
C ILE A 225 6.55 2.59 -26.64
N ASN A 226 6.94 3.81 -26.26
CA ASN A 226 7.88 4.04 -25.17
C ASN A 226 7.29 3.60 -23.81
N GLU A 227 6.04 3.97 -23.54
CA GLU A 227 5.33 3.55 -22.31
C GLU A 227 5.20 2.03 -22.22
N ALA A 228 4.81 1.37 -23.32
CA ALA A 228 4.71 -0.07 -23.38
C ALA A 228 6.05 -0.77 -23.08
N TYR A 229 7.14 -0.25 -23.64
CA TYR A 229 8.48 -0.79 -23.40
C TYR A 229 8.90 -0.66 -21.92
N GLU A 230 8.63 0.48 -21.29
CA GLU A 230 8.94 0.68 -19.86
C GLU A 230 8.07 -0.19 -18.95
N ILE A 231 6.78 -0.44 -19.29
CA ILE A 231 5.90 -1.35 -18.55
C ILE A 231 6.48 -2.77 -18.56
N ILE A 232 6.84 -3.30 -19.75
CA ILE A 232 7.37 -4.66 -19.87
C ILE A 232 8.74 -4.79 -19.19
N LYS A 233 9.60 -3.79 -19.37
CA LYS A 233 10.92 -3.76 -18.74
C LYS A 233 10.83 -3.78 -17.22
N LYS A 234 9.87 -3.05 -16.64
CA LYS A 234 9.63 -3.03 -15.19
C LYS A 234 9.07 -4.35 -14.67
N ASP A 235 8.29 -5.06 -15.48
CA ASP A 235 7.72 -6.36 -15.09
C ASP A 235 8.74 -7.49 -15.14
N ARG A 236 9.72 -7.39 -16.06
CA ARG A 236 10.79 -8.40 -16.21
C ARG A 236 11.98 -8.20 -15.26
N GLY A 237 12.09 -7.08 -14.53
CA GLY A 237 13.12 -6.75 -13.56
C GLY A 237 14.21 -5.90 -14.13
#